data_421e66648a8deecd25bc63ee1f9742c9
#
_entry.id   421e66648a8deecd25bc63ee1f9742c9
#
_cell.length_a   1.000
_cell.length_b   1.000
_cell.length_c   1.000
_cell.angle_alpha   90.00
_cell.angle_beta   90.00
_cell.angle_gamma   90.00
#
_symmetry.space_group_name_H-M   'P 1'
#
loop_
_entity.id
_entity.type
_entity.pdbx_description
1 polymer ?
#
loop_
_entity_poly.entity_id
_entity_poly.type
_entity_poly.pdbx_seq_one_letter_code
_entity_poly.pdbx_strand_id
1 'polypeptide(L)'
;MEQRVILEYEKYSEAIRSELKQKLGSKLSDKDIEKVLDILGGSLKNLIQLMREGKSAHEKFFSDIILNSLDAIIGIDNDFKIFLWNKGAERIYGYSKEETMGNDFSMLIPAHKLREGEKEFLINEVKEKGFLVNYETERLTKNGVTINVSLTRFKVNNEKDEVMGSVGIVRDITKIKQLEKELRERENLALIGEVVSSIAHSLSNPLNIISGNADYLLLDKSENDKEYEELKTILDEATRITKSIRHLLNFSRPLRIEMKKQDINKVINEVVKNSKYAIGNKKIAFKKSLKTLPEIRFDPAQLQEVLSNIIINAIQAINLEGEIKIKSSIAGDFIKVEVSDNGPGIPKENLIKIFKPFFSSKGYGKGTGLGLSIAKRILKEHGGDITVKSNTGKGTIFTLTLPV
;
A
#
# COMPACT_ATOMS: atom_id res chain seq x y z
N MET A 1 24.43 14.29 46.51
CA MET A 1 24.72 13.00 47.19
C MET A 1 26.20 12.85 47.56
N GLU A 2 27.09 13.09 46.63
CA GLU A 2 28.54 12.94 46.75
C GLU A 2 29.20 13.84 47.80
N GLN A 3 28.90 15.15 47.78
CA GLN A 3 29.38 16.08 48.82
C GLN A 3 28.90 15.70 50.20
N ARG A 4 27.73 15.12 50.32
CA ARG A 4 27.17 14.66 51.60
C ARG A 4 27.90 13.40 52.11
N VAL A 5 28.27 12.48 51.22
CA VAL A 5 29.03 11.26 51.58
C VAL A 5 30.47 11.62 51.98
N ILE A 6 31.11 12.56 51.29
CA ILE A 6 32.47 13.04 51.64
C ILE A 6 32.44 13.78 52.99
N LEU A 7 31.42 14.67 53.20
CA LEU A 7 31.27 15.37 54.49
C LEU A 7 30.98 14.40 55.65
N GLU A 8 30.16 13.37 55.41
CA GLU A 8 29.93 12.32 56.43
C GLU A 8 31.18 11.50 56.70
N TYR A 9 31.99 11.17 55.69
CA TYR A 9 33.27 10.48 55.91
C TYR A 9 34.24 11.32 56.74
N GLU A 10 34.38 12.64 56.43
CA GLU A 10 35.23 13.54 57.23
C GLU A 10 34.75 13.62 58.68
N LYS A 11 33.47 13.69 58.94
CA LYS A 11 32.85 13.67 60.26
C LYS A 11 33.06 12.37 61.01
N TYR A 12 32.99 11.21 60.35
CA TYR A 12 33.19 9.91 60.94
C TYR A 12 34.67 9.52 61.05
N SER A 13 35.58 10.12 60.27
CA SER A 13 37.02 9.85 60.34
C SER A 13 37.61 10.15 61.71
N GLU A 14 37.17 11.23 62.38
CA GLU A 14 37.56 11.56 63.75
C GLU A 14 37.04 10.55 64.81
N ALA A 15 35.78 10.10 64.62
CA ALA A 15 35.16 9.11 65.43
C ALA A 15 35.88 7.73 65.32
N ILE A 16 36.20 7.33 64.06
CA ILE A 16 36.95 6.09 63.78
C ILE A 16 38.35 6.19 64.35
N ARG A 17 39.01 7.35 64.27
CA ARG A 17 40.31 7.61 64.89
C ARG A 17 40.26 7.41 66.42
N SER A 18 39.24 7.97 67.04
CA SER A 18 39.04 7.86 68.53
C SER A 18 38.79 6.39 68.93
N GLU A 19 37.96 5.67 68.24
CA GLU A 19 37.59 4.30 68.45
C GLU A 19 38.79 3.31 68.29
N LEU A 20 39.59 3.52 67.23
CA LEU A 20 40.81 2.77 66.96
C LEU A 20 41.84 2.99 68.06
N LYS A 21 41.99 4.23 68.58
CA LYS A 21 42.86 4.50 69.72
C LYS A 21 42.38 3.84 71.02
N GLN A 22 41.05 3.86 71.23
CA GLN A 22 40.47 3.26 72.44
C GLN A 22 40.58 1.71 72.48
N LYS A 23 40.33 1.06 71.31
CA LYS A 23 40.30 -0.42 71.22
C LYS A 23 41.68 -1.05 71.06
N LEU A 24 42.64 -0.41 70.44
CA LEU A 24 43.93 -0.96 70.07
C LEU A 24 45.09 -0.39 70.90
N GLY A 25 44.85 0.67 71.68
CA GLY A 25 45.81 1.27 72.64
C GLY A 25 47.18 1.57 72.02
N SER A 26 48.23 1.23 72.77
CA SER A 26 49.63 1.47 72.36
C SER A 26 50.18 0.54 71.24
N LYS A 27 49.27 -0.29 70.62
CA LYS A 27 49.69 -1.22 69.59
C LYS A 27 49.73 -0.61 68.20
N LEU A 28 49.11 0.55 67.99
CA LEU A 28 49.16 1.29 66.73
C LEU A 28 49.65 2.72 66.94
N SER A 29 50.62 3.14 66.13
CA SER A 29 51.08 4.51 66.18
C SER A 29 50.05 5.44 65.47
N ASP A 30 50.05 6.77 65.79
CA ASP A 30 49.22 7.73 65.16
C ASP A 30 49.42 7.71 63.60
N LYS A 31 50.63 7.37 63.15
CA LYS A 31 50.98 7.22 61.75
C LYS A 31 50.32 6.03 61.05
N ASP A 32 50.08 4.94 61.78
CA ASP A 32 49.43 3.75 61.32
C ASP A 32 47.90 3.97 61.19
N ILE A 33 47.32 4.73 62.15
CA ILE A 33 45.92 5.13 62.12
C ILE A 33 45.63 6.07 60.89
N GLU A 34 46.55 7.01 60.67
CA GLU A 34 46.42 7.86 59.46
C GLU A 34 46.50 7.03 58.19
N LYS A 35 47.40 6.09 58.06
CA LYS A 35 47.47 5.20 56.91
C LYS A 35 46.15 4.43 56.66
N VAL A 36 45.53 3.92 57.71
CA VAL A 36 44.25 3.20 57.62
C VAL A 36 43.14 4.12 57.17
N LEU A 37 43.10 5.34 57.71
CA LEU A 37 42.10 6.33 57.27
C LEU A 37 42.30 6.76 55.82
N ASP A 38 43.56 6.94 55.35
CA ASP A 38 43.87 7.24 53.98
C ASP A 38 43.46 6.12 53.01
N ILE A 39 43.71 4.87 53.37
CA ILE A 39 43.27 3.68 52.61
C ILE A 39 41.74 3.63 52.50
N LEU A 40 41.05 3.84 53.63
CA LEU A 40 39.57 3.85 53.65
C LEU A 40 39.00 5.02 52.78
N GLY A 41 39.59 6.20 52.91
CA GLY A 41 39.21 7.36 52.10
C GLY A 41 39.47 7.15 50.62
N GLY A 42 40.58 6.57 50.24
CA GLY A 42 40.90 6.19 48.87
C GLY A 42 39.90 5.15 48.30
N SER A 43 39.61 4.12 49.10
CA SER A 43 38.62 3.10 48.71
C SER A 43 37.21 3.66 48.51
N LEU A 44 36.81 4.61 49.38
CA LEU A 44 35.50 5.28 49.26
C LEU A 44 35.43 6.16 48.00
N LYS A 45 36.49 6.92 47.69
CA LYS A 45 36.57 7.70 46.47
C LYS A 45 36.47 6.82 45.22
N ASN A 46 37.19 5.70 45.20
CA ASN A 46 37.11 4.74 44.10
C ASN A 46 35.69 4.15 43.95
N LEU A 47 35.00 3.82 45.04
CA LEU A 47 33.64 3.32 45.03
C LEU A 47 32.66 4.34 44.45
N ILE A 48 32.79 5.61 44.87
CA ILE A 48 31.98 6.73 44.33
C ILE A 48 32.23 6.91 42.83
N GLN A 49 33.47 6.80 42.37
CA GLN A 49 33.81 6.89 40.96
C GLN A 49 33.21 5.74 40.13
N LEU A 50 33.29 4.49 40.64
CA LEU A 50 32.66 3.33 40.01
C LEU A 50 31.13 3.46 39.93
N MET A 51 30.50 4.00 40.99
CA MET A 51 29.05 4.28 40.96
C MET A 51 28.68 5.36 39.93
N ARG A 52 29.51 6.38 39.74
CA ARG A 52 29.34 7.41 38.71
C ARG A 52 29.48 6.84 37.31
N GLU A 53 30.54 6.07 37.06
CA GLU A 53 30.81 5.45 35.79
C GLU A 53 29.68 4.48 35.40
N GLY A 54 29.17 3.68 36.36
CA GLY A 54 28.03 2.80 36.17
C GLY A 54 26.76 3.56 35.80
N LYS A 55 26.44 4.67 36.49
CA LYS A 55 25.26 5.51 36.18
C LYS A 55 25.38 6.12 34.83
N SER A 56 26.53 6.69 34.49
CA SER A 56 26.80 7.29 33.16
C SER A 56 26.71 6.27 32.03
N ALA A 57 27.21 5.04 32.22
CA ALA A 57 27.12 3.96 31.26
C ALA A 57 25.66 3.52 31.01
N HIS A 58 24.84 3.42 32.06
CA HIS A 58 23.40 3.11 31.90
C HIS A 58 22.62 4.22 31.22
N GLU A 59 22.88 5.48 31.59
CA GLU A 59 22.21 6.63 30.94
C GLU A 59 22.55 6.69 29.44
N LYS A 60 23.81 6.46 29.08
CA LYS A 60 24.25 6.40 27.68
C LYS A 60 23.59 5.23 26.95
N PHE A 61 23.56 4.05 27.56
CA PHE A 61 22.92 2.87 26.96
C PHE A 61 21.42 3.09 26.66
N PHE A 62 20.65 3.63 27.60
CA PHE A 62 19.26 3.97 27.37
C PHE A 62 19.07 5.05 26.30
N SER A 63 19.93 6.09 26.31
CA SER A 63 19.94 7.13 25.31
C SER A 63 20.19 6.55 23.90
N ASP A 64 21.16 5.64 23.78
CA ASP A 64 21.48 4.99 22.51
C ASP A 64 20.34 4.12 21.98
N ILE A 65 19.63 3.41 22.86
CA ILE A 65 18.42 2.63 22.49
C ILE A 65 17.34 3.55 21.95
N ILE A 66 17.03 4.64 22.63
CA ILE A 66 16.00 5.60 22.22
C ILE A 66 16.39 6.26 20.90
N LEU A 67 17.61 6.76 20.80
CA LEU A 67 18.09 7.50 19.63
C LEU A 67 18.13 6.63 18.37
N ASN A 68 18.50 5.35 18.51
CA ASN A 68 18.66 4.44 17.36
C ASN A 68 17.43 3.55 17.09
N SER A 69 16.35 3.70 17.85
CA SER A 69 15.09 3.00 17.57
C SER A 69 14.63 3.24 16.13
N LEU A 70 14.08 2.20 15.49
CA LEU A 70 13.47 2.31 14.15
C LEU A 70 12.13 3.01 14.21
N ASP A 71 11.36 2.81 15.28
CA ASP A 71 10.11 3.53 15.51
C ASP A 71 10.43 4.98 15.91
N ALA A 72 9.57 5.91 15.53
CA ALA A 72 9.68 7.29 15.96
C ALA A 72 9.35 7.41 17.45
N ILE A 73 10.25 8.00 18.22
CA ILE A 73 10.04 8.32 19.63
C ILE A 73 10.03 9.84 19.76
N ILE A 74 8.87 10.38 20.16
CA ILE A 74 8.58 11.81 20.21
C ILE A 74 8.11 12.17 21.60
N GLY A 75 8.84 13.06 22.27
CA GLY A 75 8.43 13.64 23.56
C GLY A 75 7.82 15.01 23.36
N ILE A 76 6.70 15.28 24.03
CA ILE A 76 6.09 16.62 24.09
C ILE A 76 5.93 17.05 25.55
N ASP A 77 6.15 18.34 25.80
CA ASP A 77 5.95 18.95 27.11
C ASP A 77 4.48 19.27 27.41
N ASN A 78 4.21 19.93 28.53
CA ASN A 78 2.86 20.33 28.93
C ASN A 78 2.24 21.41 28.03
N ASP A 79 3.06 22.15 27.25
CA ASP A 79 2.65 23.13 26.25
C ASP A 79 2.57 22.52 24.85
N PHE A 80 2.63 21.19 24.75
CA PHE A 80 2.57 20.40 23.51
C PHE A 80 3.71 20.65 22.56
N LYS A 81 4.83 21.19 23.04
CA LYS A 81 6.04 21.40 22.26
C LYS A 81 6.94 20.19 22.30
N ILE A 82 7.56 19.88 21.16
CA ILE A 82 8.46 18.74 21.00
C ILE A 82 9.75 19.00 21.73
N PHE A 83 10.11 18.14 22.69
CA PHE A 83 11.40 18.18 23.41
C PHE A 83 12.26 16.95 23.17
N LEU A 84 11.71 15.87 22.58
CA LEU A 84 12.45 14.66 22.21
C LEU A 84 12.07 14.25 20.79
N TRP A 85 13.10 14.02 19.97
CA TRP A 85 12.99 13.62 18.58
C TRP A 85 14.16 12.68 18.26
N ASN A 86 13.89 11.39 18.01
CA ASN A 86 14.91 10.40 17.73
C ASN A 86 15.17 10.24 16.21
N LYS A 87 16.18 9.45 15.85
CA LYS A 87 16.49 9.14 14.45
C LYS A 87 15.37 8.41 13.71
N GLY A 88 14.53 7.62 14.43
CA GLY A 88 13.33 7.02 13.85
C GLY A 88 12.32 8.05 13.41
N ALA A 89 12.11 9.09 14.22
CA ALA A 89 11.24 10.19 13.88
C ALA A 89 11.76 10.99 12.67
N GLU A 90 13.07 11.25 12.58
CA GLU A 90 13.67 11.87 11.39
C GLU A 90 13.41 11.08 10.12
N ARG A 91 13.57 9.75 10.18
CA ARG A 91 13.34 8.87 9.02
C ARG A 91 11.88 8.80 8.59
N ILE A 92 10.95 8.68 9.54
CA ILE A 92 9.52 8.51 9.26
C ILE A 92 8.91 9.82 8.77
N TYR A 93 9.22 10.94 9.43
CA TYR A 93 8.60 12.24 9.14
C TYR A 93 9.40 13.12 8.18
N GLY A 94 10.71 12.89 8.03
CA GLY A 94 11.58 13.67 7.15
C GLY A 94 12.01 15.04 7.70
N TYR A 95 11.64 15.37 8.94
CA TYR A 95 12.14 16.56 9.64
C TYR A 95 13.38 16.23 10.44
N SER A 96 14.39 17.13 10.45
CA SER A 96 15.51 16.98 11.37
C SER A 96 15.10 17.35 12.81
N LYS A 97 15.89 16.94 13.78
CA LYS A 97 15.69 17.29 15.18
C LYS A 97 15.63 18.80 15.38
N GLU A 98 16.54 19.55 14.75
CA GLU A 98 16.63 21.01 14.86
C GLU A 98 15.39 21.71 14.32
N GLU A 99 14.74 21.15 13.30
CA GLU A 99 13.53 21.68 12.69
C GLU A 99 12.27 21.45 13.56
N THR A 100 12.30 20.48 14.45
CA THR A 100 11.10 20.08 15.22
C THR A 100 11.11 20.53 16.67
N MET A 101 12.29 20.65 17.27
CA MET A 101 12.42 21.02 18.68
C MET A 101 11.76 22.36 19.00
N GLY A 102 10.89 22.37 20.03
CA GLY A 102 10.14 23.54 20.46
C GLY A 102 8.89 23.88 19.62
N ASN A 103 8.65 23.16 18.52
CA ASN A 103 7.43 23.31 17.71
C ASN A 103 6.27 22.48 18.26
N ASP A 104 5.04 22.93 17.99
CA ASP A 104 3.83 22.20 18.38
C ASP A 104 3.70 20.90 17.56
N PHE A 105 3.44 19.79 18.24
CA PHE A 105 3.33 18.48 17.61
C PHE A 105 2.17 18.37 16.59
N SER A 106 1.22 19.30 16.60
CA SER A 106 0.12 19.35 15.62
C SER A 106 0.60 19.50 14.18
N MET A 107 1.84 19.96 13.96
CA MET A 107 2.46 19.99 12.64
C MET A 107 2.51 18.62 11.95
N LEU A 108 2.44 17.54 12.74
CA LEU A 108 2.45 16.16 12.25
C LEU A 108 1.04 15.61 11.98
N ILE A 109 -0.01 16.35 12.32
CA ILE A 109 -1.40 15.92 12.19
C ILE A 109 -2.00 16.51 10.91
N PRO A 110 -2.58 15.69 10.01
CA PRO A 110 -3.26 16.21 8.82
C PRO A 110 -4.40 17.17 9.17
N ALA A 111 -4.64 18.19 8.34
CA ALA A 111 -5.61 19.24 8.60
C ALA A 111 -7.05 18.72 8.81
N HIS A 112 -7.43 17.64 8.15
CA HIS A 112 -8.75 17.03 8.36
C HIS A 112 -8.87 16.38 9.75
N LYS A 113 -7.81 15.71 10.23
CA LYS A 113 -7.76 15.12 11.58
C LYS A 113 -7.77 16.16 12.69
N LEU A 114 -7.11 17.31 12.48
CA LEU A 114 -7.20 18.45 13.40
C LEU A 114 -8.63 18.97 13.50
N ARG A 115 -9.35 19.09 12.35
CA ARG A 115 -10.75 19.52 12.33
C ARG A 115 -11.70 18.51 12.98
N GLU A 116 -11.35 17.22 12.95
CA GLU A 116 -12.08 16.15 13.63
C GLU A 116 -11.85 16.15 15.16
N GLY A 117 -10.97 17.01 15.68
CA GLY A 117 -10.68 17.11 17.13
C GLY A 117 -9.68 16.06 17.63
N GLU A 118 -8.88 15.47 16.74
CA GLU A 118 -7.93 14.41 17.13
C GLU A 118 -6.87 14.91 18.14
N LYS A 119 -6.42 16.16 18.03
CA LYS A 119 -5.45 16.73 18.97
C LYS A 119 -5.98 16.71 20.39
N GLU A 120 -7.19 17.20 20.59
CA GLU A 120 -7.89 17.26 21.88
C GLU A 120 -8.15 15.85 22.42
N PHE A 121 -8.57 14.93 21.55
CA PHE A 121 -8.76 13.53 21.91
C PHE A 121 -7.47 12.92 22.47
N LEU A 122 -6.34 13.04 21.76
CA LEU A 122 -5.04 12.49 22.19
C LEU A 122 -4.58 13.06 23.52
N ILE A 123 -4.80 14.35 23.75
CA ILE A 123 -4.43 15.02 25.00
C ILE A 123 -5.28 14.51 26.16
N ASN A 124 -6.60 14.44 25.98
CA ASN A 124 -7.54 14.02 27.02
C ASN A 124 -7.33 12.56 27.42
N GLU A 125 -7.16 11.65 26.44
CA GLU A 125 -6.90 10.23 26.71
C GLU A 125 -5.66 10.04 27.59
N VAL A 126 -4.55 10.69 27.24
CA VAL A 126 -3.31 10.57 28.03
C VAL A 126 -3.43 11.26 29.38
N LYS A 127 -4.18 12.38 29.48
CA LYS A 127 -4.39 13.08 30.74
C LYS A 127 -5.25 12.27 31.72
N GLU A 128 -6.32 11.65 31.22
CA GLU A 128 -7.28 10.90 32.07
C GLU A 128 -6.78 9.48 32.39
N LYS A 129 -6.31 8.73 31.38
CA LYS A 129 -5.93 7.34 31.55
C LYS A 129 -4.44 7.14 31.83
N GLY A 130 -3.60 8.15 31.57
CA GLY A 130 -2.14 8.06 31.68
C GLY A 130 -1.45 7.48 30.45
N PHE A 131 -2.17 6.82 29.58
CA PHE A 131 -1.63 6.20 28.37
C PHE A 131 -2.68 6.07 27.24
N LEU A 132 -2.19 5.87 26.02
CA LEU A 132 -2.93 5.50 24.82
C LEU A 132 -2.12 4.41 24.09
N VAL A 133 -2.73 3.29 23.70
CA VAL A 133 -2.02 2.16 23.11
C VAL A 133 -2.60 1.80 21.74
N ASN A 134 -1.72 1.58 20.76
CA ASN A 134 -2.06 1.09 19.43
C ASN A 134 -3.17 1.89 18.71
N TYR A 135 -3.20 3.19 18.92
CA TYR A 135 -4.14 4.06 18.22
C TYR A 135 -3.69 4.25 16.77
N GLU A 136 -4.46 3.68 15.84
CA GLU A 136 -4.20 3.81 14.42
C GLU A 136 -4.78 5.09 13.86
N THR A 137 -3.94 5.89 13.20
CA THR A 137 -4.34 7.18 12.63
C THR A 137 -3.41 7.57 11.48
N GLU A 138 -3.62 8.76 10.95
CA GLU A 138 -2.83 9.33 9.88
C GLU A 138 -1.89 10.43 10.40
N ARG A 139 -0.71 10.53 9.81
CA ARG A 139 0.28 11.58 10.09
C ARG A 139 0.80 12.18 8.79
N LEU A 140 1.18 13.45 8.88
CA LEU A 140 1.72 14.24 7.78
C LEU A 140 3.26 14.29 7.87
N THR A 141 3.94 13.95 6.77
CA THR A 141 5.38 14.09 6.63
C THR A 141 5.76 15.48 6.10
N LYS A 142 7.03 15.85 6.20
CA LYS A 142 7.61 17.12 5.67
C LYS A 142 7.26 17.35 4.19
N ASN A 143 7.26 16.28 3.40
CA ASN A 143 6.97 16.34 1.96
C ASN A 143 5.45 16.38 1.64
N GLY A 144 4.60 16.56 2.65
CA GLY A 144 3.15 16.59 2.46
C GLY A 144 2.50 15.22 2.21
N VAL A 145 3.23 14.13 2.40
CA VAL A 145 2.70 12.76 2.25
C VAL A 145 1.99 12.36 3.55
N THR A 146 0.78 11.85 3.43
CA THR A 146 0.06 11.25 4.55
C THR A 146 0.44 9.78 4.70
N ILE A 147 0.85 9.38 5.90
CA ILE A 147 1.22 8.01 6.27
C ILE A 147 0.27 7.46 7.33
N ASN A 148 0.04 6.15 7.32
CA ASN A 148 -0.71 5.48 8.38
C ASN A 148 0.25 5.09 9.51
N VAL A 149 -0.11 5.42 10.73
CA VAL A 149 0.72 5.13 11.91
C VAL A 149 -0.06 4.43 12.99
N SER A 150 0.63 3.63 13.79
CA SER A 150 0.17 3.14 15.09
C SER A 150 0.89 3.94 16.17
N LEU A 151 0.14 4.61 17.01
CA LEU A 151 0.63 5.49 18.07
C LEU A 151 0.37 4.87 19.43
N THR A 152 1.42 4.71 20.21
CA THR A 152 1.36 4.45 21.65
C THR A 152 1.94 5.66 22.37
N ARG A 153 1.22 6.24 23.31
CA ARG A 153 1.63 7.43 24.06
C ARG A 153 1.42 7.21 25.55
N PHE A 154 2.34 7.67 26.36
CA PHE A 154 2.26 7.58 27.82
C PHE A 154 2.77 8.86 28.49
N LYS A 155 2.22 9.15 29.65
CA LYS A 155 2.61 10.26 30.51
C LYS A 155 3.98 10.02 31.12
N VAL A 156 4.79 11.05 31.22
CA VAL A 156 6.12 11.00 31.85
C VAL A 156 6.17 11.98 33.00
N ASN A 157 6.62 11.50 34.16
CA ASN A 157 6.78 12.29 35.38
C ASN A 157 8.28 12.55 35.66
N ASN A 158 8.57 13.61 36.39
CA ASN A 158 9.90 13.89 36.95
C ASN A 158 10.16 13.11 38.22
N GLU A 159 11.35 13.28 38.82
CA GLU A 159 11.74 12.63 40.10
C GLU A 159 10.84 13.01 41.30
N LYS A 160 10.04 14.09 41.18
CA LYS A 160 9.08 14.54 42.19
C LYS A 160 7.64 14.08 41.91
N ASP A 161 7.46 13.17 40.93
CA ASP A 161 6.17 12.68 40.50
C ASP A 161 5.27 13.75 39.83
N GLU A 162 5.83 14.89 39.41
CA GLU A 162 5.14 15.92 38.63
C GLU A 162 5.18 15.59 37.15
N VAL A 163 4.07 15.81 36.45
CA VAL A 163 3.95 15.53 35.00
C VAL A 163 4.86 16.47 34.22
N MET A 164 5.85 15.93 33.52
CA MET A 164 6.72 16.67 32.61
C MET A 164 6.14 16.81 31.19
N GLY A 165 5.24 15.89 30.82
CA GLY A 165 4.70 15.80 29.49
C GLY A 165 4.33 14.37 29.12
N SER A 166 4.46 14.02 27.84
CA SER A 166 4.21 12.65 27.37
C SER A 166 5.19 12.24 26.28
N VAL A 167 5.41 10.94 26.17
CA VAL A 167 6.24 10.35 25.10
C VAL A 167 5.37 9.47 24.23
N GLY A 168 5.45 9.65 22.92
CA GLY A 168 4.79 8.85 21.91
C GLY A 168 5.79 7.97 21.18
N ILE A 169 5.45 6.68 21.02
CA ILE A 169 6.11 5.75 20.12
C ILE A 169 5.22 5.60 18.90
N VAL A 170 5.74 5.94 17.72
CA VAL A 170 4.99 5.94 16.48
C VAL A 170 5.64 4.99 15.48
N ARG A 171 4.86 4.01 15.06
CA ARG A 171 5.25 3.04 14.04
C ARG A 171 4.54 3.34 12.73
N ASP A 172 5.28 3.45 11.64
CA ASP A 172 4.69 3.52 10.29
C ASP A 172 4.13 2.14 9.90
N ILE A 173 2.81 2.08 9.72
CA ILE A 173 2.07 0.89 9.30
C ILE A 173 1.52 1.02 7.87
N THR A 174 1.96 2.01 7.09
CA THR A 174 1.46 2.27 5.73
C THR A 174 1.62 1.04 4.84
N LYS A 175 2.80 0.40 4.87
CA LYS A 175 3.06 -0.80 4.08
C LYS A 175 2.24 -2.00 4.55
N ILE A 176 2.04 -2.13 5.87
CA ILE A 176 1.20 -3.18 6.46
C ILE A 176 -0.23 -3.04 5.98
N LYS A 177 -0.82 -1.84 6.09
CA LYS A 177 -2.18 -1.54 5.63
C LYS A 177 -2.35 -1.78 4.13
N GLN A 178 -1.34 -1.44 3.33
CA GLN A 178 -1.35 -1.69 1.89
C GLN A 178 -1.36 -3.21 1.61
N LEU A 179 -0.50 -3.98 2.27
CA LEU A 179 -0.44 -5.44 2.10
C LEU A 179 -1.72 -6.13 2.57
N GLU A 180 -2.29 -5.70 3.69
CA GLU A 180 -3.58 -6.22 4.18
C GLU A 180 -4.71 -5.95 3.17
N LYS A 181 -4.74 -4.77 2.56
CA LYS A 181 -5.71 -4.43 1.52
C LYS A 181 -5.52 -5.32 0.28
N GLU A 182 -4.28 -5.47 -0.19
CA GLU A 182 -3.96 -6.34 -1.33
C GLU A 182 -4.34 -7.81 -1.04
N LEU A 183 -4.09 -8.29 0.19
CA LEU A 183 -4.46 -9.65 0.61
C LEU A 183 -5.98 -9.84 0.60
N ARG A 184 -6.73 -8.91 1.20
CA ARG A 184 -8.21 -8.96 1.21
C ARG A 184 -8.79 -8.93 -0.21
N GLU A 185 -8.22 -8.13 -1.10
CA GLU A 185 -8.63 -8.10 -2.51
C GLU A 185 -8.39 -9.45 -3.19
N ARG A 186 -7.23 -10.10 -2.93
CA ARG A 186 -6.92 -11.43 -3.45
C ARG A 186 -7.84 -12.52 -2.88
N GLU A 187 -8.09 -12.51 -1.57
CA GLU A 187 -9.02 -13.45 -0.92
C GLU A 187 -10.44 -13.33 -1.47
N ASN A 188 -10.95 -12.10 -1.64
CA ASN A 188 -12.26 -11.86 -2.23
C ASN A 188 -12.34 -12.39 -3.67
N LEU A 189 -11.28 -12.20 -4.47
CA LEU A 189 -11.21 -12.74 -5.83
C LEU A 189 -11.18 -14.27 -5.84
N ALA A 190 -10.47 -14.90 -4.91
CA ALA A 190 -10.41 -16.35 -4.78
C ALA A 190 -11.78 -16.95 -4.40
N LEU A 191 -12.47 -16.35 -3.43
CA LEU A 191 -13.83 -16.76 -3.05
C LEU A 191 -14.84 -16.61 -4.20
N ILE A 192 -14.79 -15.48 -4.91
CA ILE A 192 -15.59 -15.27 -6.13
C ILE A 192 -15.26 -16.37 -7.14
N GLY A 193 -13.99 -16.74 -7.27
CA GLY A 193 -13.50 -17.77 -8.18
C GLY A 193 -14.11 -19.15 -7.95
N GLU A 194 -14.16 -19.56 -6.72
CA GLU A 194 -14.73 -20.87 -6.33
C GLU A 194 -16.23 -20.92 -6.61
N VAL A 195 -16.97 -19.91 -6.17
CA VAL A 195 -18.42 -19.80 -6.41
C VAL A 195 -18.73 -19.73 -7.91
N VAL A 196 -17.98 -18.93 -8.65
CA VAL A 196 -18.15 -18.80 -10.11
C VAL A 196 -17.85 -20.10 -10.83
N SER A 197 -16.81 -20.84 -10.42
CA SER A 197 -16.47 -22.13 -11.03
C SER A 197 -17.61 -23.16 -10.88
N SER A 198 -18.21 -23.21 -9.69
CA SER A 198 -19.37 -24.09 -9.41
C SER A 198 -20.58 -23.68 -10.25
N ILE A 199 -20.93 -22.39 -10.26
CA ILE A 199 -22.06 -21.85 -11.03
C ILE A 199 -21.84 -22.07 -12.54
N ALA A 200 -20.62 -21.82 -13.03
CA ALA A 200 -20.29 -21.97 -14.43
C ALA A 200 -20.46 -23.42 -14.92
N HIS A 201 -20.01 -24.38 -14.12
CA HIS A 201 -20.23 -25.79 -14.42
C HIS A 201 -21.72 -26.16 -14.47
N SER A 202 -22.49 -25.68 -13.48
CA SER A 202 -23.91 -25.93 -13.38
C SER A 202 -24.74 -25.29 -14.49
N LEU A 203 -24.31 -24.10 -14.98
CA LEU A 203 -24.99 -23.39 -16.07
C LEU A 203 -24.55 -23.86 -17.46
N SER A 204 -23.29 -24.27 -17.63
CA SER A 204 -22.80 -24.73 -18.94
C SER A 204 -23.51 -25.98 -19.42
N ASN A 205 -23.87 -26.91 -18.53
CA ASN A 205 -24.56 -28.14 -18.88
C ASN A 205 -25.94 -27.88 -19.50
N PRO A 206 -26.89 -27.16 -18.85
CA PRO A 206 -28.18 -26.88 -19.46
C PRO A 206 -28.10 -26.02 -20.73
N LEU A 207 -27.14 -25.07 -20.79
CA LEU A 207 -26.92 -24.27 -21.97
C LEU A 207 -26.43 -25.09 -23.17
N ASN A 208 -25.55 -26.05 -22.97
CA ASN A 208 -25.13 -26.97 -24.02
C ASN A 208 -26.28 -27.81 -24.56
N ILE A 209 -27.20 -28.25 -23.67
CA ILE A 209 -28.40 -28.99 -24.08
C ILE A 209 -29.32 -28.09 -24.90
N ILE A 210 -29.58 -26.85 -24.44
CA ILE A 210 -30.42 -25.87 -25.15
C ILE A 210 -29.82 -25.55 -26.52
N SER A 211 -28.52 -25.24 -26.59
CA SER A 211 -27.84 -24.94 -27.85
C SER A 211 -27.87 -26.13 -28.80
N GLY A 212 -27.60 -27.35 -28.27
CA GLY A 212 -27.60 -28.57 -29.10
C GLY A 212 -28.97 -28.90 -29.68
N ASN A 213 -30.01 -28.71 -28.88
CA ASN A 213 -31.40 -28.92 -29.36
C ASN A 213 -31.81 -27.86 -30.38
N ALA A 214 -31.48 -26.59 -30.14
CA ALA A 214 -31.77 -25.52 -31.10
C ALA A 214 -31.00 -25.70 -32.43
N ASP A 215 -29.72 -26.09 -32.35
CA ASP A 215 -28.87 -26.37 -33.51
C ASP A 215 -29.40 -27.57 -34.30
N TYR A 216 -29.79 -28.66 -33.58
CA TYR A 216 -30.40 -29.83 -34.19
C TYR A 216 -31.70 -29.49 -34.95
N LEU A 217 -32.59 -28.70 -34.35
CA LEU A 217 -33.84 -28.27 -34.97
C LEU A 217 -33.61 -27.32 -36.17
N LEU A 218 -32.53 -26.57 -36.18
CA LEU A 218 -32.16 -25.71 -37.31
C LEU A 218 -31.68 -26.50 -38.54
N LEU A 219 -31.16 -27.74 -38.38
CA LEU A 219 -30.70 -28.55 -39.51
C LEU A 219 -31.81 -28.85 -40.55
N ASP A 220 -33.07 -28.99 -40.11
CA ASP A 220 -34.18 -29.29 -40.95
C ASP A 220 -35.03 -28.06 -41.34
N LYS A 221 -34.54 -26.83 -41.03
CA LYS A 221 -35.25 -25.57 -41.32
C LYS A 221 -34.49 -24.75 -42.38
N SER A 222 -35.26 -24.11 -43.24
CA SER A 222 -34.76 -23.12 -44.19
C SER A 222 -34.88 -21.68 -43.60
N GLU A 223 -34.07 -20.74 -44.11
CA GLU A 223 -34.14 -19.32 -43.66
C GLU A 223 -35.52 -18.66 -43.84
N ASN A 224 -36.39 -19.27 -44.65
CA ASN A 224 -37.77 -18.79 -44.87
C ASN A 224 -38.78 -19.38 -43.89
N ASP A 225 -38.40 -20.34 -43.10
CA ASP A 225 -39.31 -20.96 -42.11
C ASP A 225 -39.53 -20.00 -40.93
N LYS A 226 -40.76 -19.90 -40.47
CA LYS A 226 -41.16 -18.98 -39.40
C LYS A 226 -40.38 -19.19 -38.10
N GLU A 227 -40.06 -20.44 -37.77
CA GLU A 227 -39.35 -20.80 -36.54
C GLU A 227 -37.81 -20.65 -36.66
N TYR A 228 -37.28 -20.41 -37.88
CA TYR A 228 -35.82 -20.31 -38.10
C TYR A 228 -35.19 -19.15 -37.29
N GLU A 229 -35.76 -17.97 -37.35
CA GLU A 229 -35.29 -16.78 -36.63
C GLU A 229 -35.43 -16.92 -35.11
N GLU A 230 -36.45 -17.64 -34.61
CA GLU A 230 -36.65 -17.91 -33.20
C GLU A 230 -35.60 -18.89 -32.67
N LEU A 231 -35.34 -19.97 -33.39
CA LEU A 231 -34.31 -20.98 -33.03
C LEU A 231 -32.91 -20.37 -33.08
N LYS A 232 -32.63 -19.55 -34.09
CA LYS A 232 -31.36 -18.83 -34.21
C LYS A 232 -31.16 -17.85 -33.05
N THR A 233 -32.21 -17.14 -32.64
CA THR A 233 -32.18 -16.27 -31.46
C THR A 233 -31.85 -17.04 -30.19
N ILE A 234 -32.46 -18.22 -30.00
CA ILE A 234 -32.17 -19.10 -28.83
C ILE A 234 -30.70 -19.54 -28.83
N LEU A 235 -30.16 -19.93 -29.99
CA LEU A 235 -28.78 -20.37 -30.14
C LEU A 235 -27.79 -19.23 -29.86
N ASP A 236 -28.07 -18.03 -30.39
CA ASP A 236 -27.25 -16.85 -30.17
C ASP A 236 -27.23 -16.40 -28.71
N GLU A 237 -28.39 -16.42 -28.02
CA GLU A 237 -28.45 -16.08 -26.59
C GLU A 237 -27.78 -17.13 -25.71
N ALA A 238 -27.95 -18.42 -25.98
CA ALA A 238 -27.25 -19.49 -25.26
C ALA A 238 -25.71 -19.38 -25.44
N THR A 239 -25.25 -19.08 -26.65
CA THR A 239 -23.84 -18.83 -26.96
C THR A 239 -23.32 -17.59 -26.22
N ARG A 240 -24.11 -16.52 -26.16
CA ARG A 240 -23.78 -15.30 -25.44
C ARG A 240 -23.64 -15.51 -23.92
N ILE A 241 -24.56 -16.27 -23.34
CA ILE A 241 -24.49 -16.62 -21.91
C ILE A 241 -23.23 -17.47 -21.65
N THR A 242 -22.95 -18.47 -22.48
CA THR A 242 -21.75 -19.30 -22.37
C THR A 242 -20.46 -18.48 -22.43
N LYS A 243 -20.36 -17.51 -23.34
CA LYS A 243 -19.22 -16.56 -23.38
C LYS A 243 -19.11 -15.74 -22.09
N SER A 244 -20.23 -15.26 -21.57
CA SER A 244 -20.24 -14.47 -20.31
C SER A 244 -19.76 -15.29 -19.12
N ILE A 245 -20.18 -16.55 -19.03
CA ILE A 245 -19.72 -17.50 -18.00
C ILE A 245 -18.22 -17.75 -18.13
N ARG A 246 -17.69 -17.97 -19.34
CA ARG A 246 -16.23 -18.14 -19.57
C ARG A 246 -15.44 -16.92 -19.16
N HIS A 247 -15.90 -15.71 -19.47
CA HIS A 247 -15.23 -14.47 -19.03
C HIS A 247 -15.20 -14.37 -17.50
N LEU A 248 -16.28 -14.77 -16.84
CA LEU A 248 -16.37 -14.77 -15.38
C LEU A 248 -15.41 -15.80 -14.76
N LEU A 249 -15.31 -17.00 -15.34
CA LEU A 249 -14.32 -18.02 -14.94
C LEU A 249 -12.89 -17.55 -15.10
N ASN A 250 -12.56 -16.92 -16.24
CA ASN A 250 -11.21 -16.40 -16.49
C ASN A 250 -10.86 -15.26 -15.51
N PHE A 251 -11.85 -14.44 -15.12
CA PHE A 251 -11.63 -13.40 -14.12
C PHE A 251 -11.29 -13.97 -12.74
N SER A 252 -11.85 -15.11 -12.37
CA SER A 252 -11.72 -15.71 -11.04
C SER A 252 -10.48 -16.58 -10.85
N ARG A 253 -9.92 -17.11 -11.94
CA ARG A 253 -8.73 -17.99 -11.90
C ARG A 253 -7.45 -17.19 -11.70
N PRO A 254 -6.46 -17.75 -10.95
CA PRO A 254 -5.09 -17.20 -10.97
C PRO A 254 -4.55 -17.20 -12.41
N LEU A 255 -3.98 -16.08 -12.83
CA LEU A 255 -3.32 -16.01 -14.12
C LEU A 255 -2.08 -16.90 -14.11
N ARG A 256 -2.05 -17.93 -14.95
CA ARG A 256 -0.83 -18.65 -15.25
C ARG A 256 -0.17 -17.92 -16.41
N ILE A 257 0.94 -17.25 -16.14
CA ILE A 257 1.64 -16.42 -17.11
C ILE A 257 2.82 -17.19 -17.67
N GLU A 258 2.84 -17.39 -18.98
CA GLU A 258 3.95 -17.96 -19.71
C GLU A 258 4.74 -16.87 -20.45
N MET A 259 5.69 -16.25 -19.76
CA MET A 259 6.51 -15.18 -20.31
C MET A 259 7.41 -15.67 -21.46
N LYS A 260 7.21 -15.16 -22.67
CA LYS A 260 8.03 -15.43 -23.86
C LYS A 260 8.61 -14.13 -24.40
N LYS A 261 9.85 -14.17 -24.87
CA LYS A 261 10.49 -13.02 -25.54
C LYS A 261 9.93 -12.91 -26.95
N GLN A 262 9.25 -11.80 -27.25
CA GLN A 262 8.54 -11.62 -28.51
C GLN A 262 8.34 -10.14 -28.86
N ASP A 263 8.14 -9.87 -30.14
CA ASP A 263 7.73 -8.56 -30.65
C ASP A 263 6.22 -8.33 -30.46
N ILE A 264 5.86 -7.30 -29.69
CA ILE A 264 4.48 -6.92 -29.39
C ILE A 264 3.69 -6.55 -30.67
N ASN A 265 4.37 -6.04 -31.71
CA ASN A 265 3.71 -5.67 -32.95
C ASN A 265 3.13 -6.89 -33.70
N LYS A 266 3.70 -8.08 -33.50
CA LYS A 266 3.13 -9.33 -34.03
C LYS A 266 1.74 -9.58 -33.43
N VAL A 267 1.63 -9.47 -32.10
CA VAL A 267 0.35 -9.64 -31.38
C VAL A 267 -0.67 -8.59 -31.81
N ILE A 268 -0.26 -7.31 -31.90
CA ILE A 268 -1.12 -6.23 -32.39
C ILE A 268 -1.68 -6.54 -33.77
N ASN A 269 -0.85 -6.98 -34.70
CA ASN A 269 -1.27 -7.29 -36.06
C ASN A 269 -2.26 -8.47 -36.13
N GLU A 270 -2.04 -9.50 -35.33
CA GLU A 270 -2.92 -10.66 -35.23
C GLU A 270 -4.28 -10.29 -34.65
N VAL A 271 -4.31 -9.50 -33.54
CA VAL A 271 -5.56 -9.05 -32.92
C VAL A 271 -6.35 -8.17 -33.88
N VAL A 272 -5.71 -7.23 -34.58
CA VAL A 272 -6.39 -6.39 -35.57
C VAL A 272 -6.99 -7.21 -36.72
N LYS A 273 -6.25 -8.23 -37.20
CA LYS A 273 -6.76 -9.14 -38.23
C LYS A 273 -8.02 -9.87 -37.76
N ASN A 274 -7.98 -10.42 -36.56
CA ASN A 274 -9.09 -11.19 -35.97
C ASN A 274 -10.29 -10.30 -35.62
N SER A 275 -10.04 -9.04 -35.17
CA SER A 275 -11.12 -8.11 -34.80
C SER A 275 -11.95 -7.62 -35.98
N LYS A 276 -11.49 -7.79 -37.22
CA LYS A 276 -12.27 -7.41 -38.41
C LYS A 276 -13.60 -8.17 -38.53
N TYR A 277 -13.66 -9.39 -38.03
CA TYR A 277 -14.91 -10.17 -38.01
C TYR A 277 -15.97 -9.58 -37.04
N ALA A 278 -15.54 -8.82 -36.04
CA ALA A 278 -16.45 -8.17 -35.08
C ALA A 278 -17.05 -6.86 -35.58
N ILE A 279 -16.64 -6.35 -36.76
CA ILE A 279 -17.13 -5.10 -37.32
C ILE A 279 -18.61 -5.22 -37.79
N GLY A 280 -19.00 -6.42 -38.28
CA GLY A 280 -20.33 -6.64 -38.83
C GLY A 280 -20.61 -5.67 -40.01
N ASN A 281 -21.76 -5.04 -39.96
CA ASN A 281 -22.23 -4.09 -41.02
C ASN A 281 -21.67 -2.66 -40.85
N LYS A 282 -20.77 -2.41 -39.88
CA LYS A 282 -20.19 -1.08 -39.65
C LYS A 282 -19.03 -0.80 -40.62
N LYS A 283 -18.82 0.45 -40.96
CA LYS A 283 -17.68 0.90 -41.77
C LYS A 283 -16.60 1.47 -40.85
N ILE A 284 -15.72 0.61 -40.34
CA ILE A 284 -14.64 0.99 -39.43
C ILE A 284 -13.28 0.85 -40.10
N ALA A 285 -12.55 1.97 -40.19
CA ALA A 285 -11.19 2.00 -40.71
C ALA A 285 -10.17 1.74 -39.59
N PHE A 286 -9.24 0.79 -39.78
CA PHE A 286 -8.09 0.57 -38.89
C PHE A 286 -6.88 1.29 -39.46
N LYS A 287 -6.30 2.23 -38.65
CA LYS A 287 -5.02 2.89 -39.01
C LYS A 287 -3.93 2.43 -37.98
N LYS A 288 -2.82 1.93 -38.53
CA LYS A 288 -1.70 1.46 -37.72
C LYS A 288 -0.49 2.37 -37.93
N SER A 289 0.18 2.74 -36.82
CA SER A 289 1.45 3.45 -36.79
C SER A 289 2.37 2.75 -35.81
N LEU A 290 2.92 1.62 -36.24
CA LEU A 290 3.76 0.76 -35.40
C LEU A 290 5.24 1.08 -35.65
N LYS A 291 5.95 1.51 -34.61
CA LYS A 291 7.41 1.71 -34.64
C LYS A 291 8.13 0.38 -34.46
N THR A 292 9.35 0.29 -34.94
CA THR A 292 10.25 -0.84 -34.63
C THR A 292 10.53 -0.83 -33.12
N LEU A 293 10.26 -1.95 -32.47
CA LEU A 293 10.39 -2.11 -31.00
C LEU A 293 11.31 -3.28 -30.68
N PRO A 294 12.00 -3.26 -29.54
CA PRO A 294 12.72 -4.41 -29.05
C PRO A 294 11.77 -5.55 -28.69
N GLU A 295 12.25 -6.78 -28.75
CA GLU A 295 11.54 -7.91 -28.18
C GLU A 295 11.57 -7.83 -26.65
N ILE A 296 10.41 -7.94 -26.02
CA ILE A 296 10.23 -7.93 -24.57
C ILE A 296 9.61 -9.24 -24.08
N ARG A 297 9.69 -9.51 -22.76
CA ARG A 297 9.10 -10.71 -22.16
C ARG A 297 7.67 -10.44 -21.74
N PHE A 298 6.73 -11.16 -22.33
CA PHE A 298 5.31 -11.14 -21.97
C PHE A 298 4.65 -12.46 -22.39
N ASP A 299 3.43 -12.70 -21.89
CA ASP A 299 2.59 -13.81 -22.32
C ASP A 299 1.75 -13.36 -23.54
N PRO A 300 1.99 -13.95 -24.74
CA PRO A 300 1.29 -13.50 -25.96
C PRO A 300 -0.22 -13.71 -25.90
N ALA A 301 -0.69 -14.82 -25.30
CA ALA A 301 -2.12 -15.11 -25.22
C ALA A 301 -2.84 -14.11 -24.29
N GLN A 302 -2.22 -13.80 -23.15
CA GLN A 302 -2.75 -12.81 -22.23
C GLN A 302 -2.78 -11.40 -22.84
N LEU A 303 -1.71 -11.00 -23.53
CA LEU A 303 -1.67 -9.69 -24.18
C LEU A 303 -2.65 -9.60 -25.37
N GLN A 304 -2.86 -10.72 -26.08
CA GLN A 304 -3.90 -10.82 -27.10
C GLN A 304 -5.29 -10.60 -26.51
N GLU A 305 -5.58 -11.12 -25.31
CA GLU A 305 -6.83 -10.89 -24.59
C GLU A 305 -6.99 -9.41 -24.20
N VAL A 306 -5.92 -8.76 -23.68
CA VAL A 306 -5.93 -7.32 -23.36
C VAL A 306 -6.28 -6.47 -24.59
N LEU A 307 -5.55 -6.67 -25.69
CA LEU A 307 -5.76 -5.89 -26.92
C LEU A 307 -7.14 -6.15 -27.53
N SER A 308 -7.60 -7.41 -27.51
CA SER A 308 -8.93 -7.77 -27.99
C SER A 308 -10.03 -7.07 -27.21
N ASN A 309 -9.95 -7.06 -25.88
CA ASN A 309 -10.92 -6.39 -25.03
C ASN A 309 -11.01 -4.87 -25.34
N ILE A 310 -9.87 -4.22 -25.58
CA ILE A 310 -9.83 -2.78 -25.88
C ILE A 310 -10.36 -2.51 -27.29
N ILE A 311 -9.93 -3.29 -28.29
CA ILE A 311 -10.33 -3.09 -29.68
C ILE A 311 -11.83 -3.40 -29.88
N ILE A 312 -12.34 -4.46 -29.25
CA ILE A 312 -13.78 -4.78 -29.30
C ILE A 312 -14.61 -3.68 -28.63
N ASN A 313 -14.12 -3.11 -27.51
CA ASN A 313 -14.79 -1.98 -26.88
C ASN A 313 -14.83 -0.76 -27.81
N ALA A 314 -13.75 -0.46 -28.53
CA ALA A 314 -13.70 0.61 -29.53
C ALA A 314 -14.68 0.35 -30.70
N ILE A 315 -14.72 -0.86 -31.26
CA ILE A 315 -15.67 -1.26 -32.31
C ILE A 315 -17.12 -1.08 -31.85
N GLN A 316 -17.42 -1.52 -30.62
CA GLN A 316 -18.77 -1.42 -30.05
C GLN A 316 -19.19 0.01 -29.78
N ALA A 317 -18.25 0.90 -29.40
CA ALA A 317 -18.53 2.31 -29.14
C ALA A 317 -18.83 3.10 -30.42
N ILE A 318 -18.27 2.74 -31.55
CA ILE A 318 -18.55 3.35 -32.86
C ILE A 318 -19.92 2.88 -33.36
N ASN A 319 -20.78 3.81 -33.77
CA ASN A 319 -22.13 3.47 -34.26
C ASN A 319 -22.10 2.82 -35.65
N LEU A 320 -21.99 3.59 -36.74
CA LEU A 320 -22.03 3.10 -38.10
C LEU A 320 -20.70 3.23 -38.84
N GLU A 321 -20.09 4.39 -38.74
CA GLU A 321 -18.82 4.70 -39.41
C GLU A 321 -17.81 5.29 -38.41
N GLY A 322 -16.54 4.92 -38.54
CA GLY A 322 -15.50 5.44 -37.66
C GLY A 322 -14.11 4.94 -37.96
N GLU A 323 -13.20 5.32 -37.08
CA GLU A 323 -11.79 5.03 -37.20
C GLU A 323 -11.21 4.54 -35.87
N ILE A 324 -10.40 3.48 -35.94
CA ILE A 324 -9.59 2.99 -34.79
C ILE A 324 -8.11 3.12 -35.16
N LYS A 325 -7.38 3.93 -34.39
CA LYS A 325 -5.94 4.13 -34.56
C LYS A 325 -5.18 3.35 -33.53
N ILE A 326 -4.15 2.60 -33.96
CA ILE A 326 -3.27 1.85 -33.08
C ILE A 326 -1.85 2.35 -33.31
N LYS A 327 -1.19 2.78 -32.22
CA LYS A 327 0.20 3.25 -32.27
C LYS A 327 1.04 2.46 -31.27
N SER A 328 2.26 2.13 -31.67
CA SER A 328 3.25 1.58 -30.74
C SER A 328 4.51 2.45 -30.74
N SER A 329 5.12 2.66 -29.57
CA SER A 329 6.30 3.49 -29.39
C SER A 329 7.07 3.10 -28.13
N ILE A 330 8.30 3.60 -27.97
CA ILE A 330 9.08 3.52 -26.73
C ILE A 330 8.94 4.86 -25.99
N ALA A 331 8.76 4.80 -24.68
CA ALA A 331 8.70 5.96 -23.79
C ALA A 331 9.49 5.64 -22.51
N GLY A 332 10.77 6.06 -22.46
CA GLY A 332 11.72 5.67 -21.42
C GLY A 332 11.90 4.16 -21.37
N ASP A 333 11.79 3.57 -20.21
CA ASP A 333 11.93 2.12 -19.98
C ASP A 333 10.67 1.30 -20.29
N PHE A 334 9.70 1.90 -21.02
CA PHE A 334 8.42 1.24 -21.32
C PHE A 334 8.13 1.26 -22.81
N ILE A 335 7.56 0.16 -23.31
CA ILE A 335 6.81 0.13 -24.55
C ILE A 335 5.40 0.66 -24.28
N LYS A 336 4.97 1.57 -25.12
CA LYS A 336 3.65 2.19 -25.08
C LYS A 336 2.85 1.79 -26.30
N VAL A 337 1.64 1.23 -26.06
CA VAL A 337 0.64 0.95 -27.11
C VAL A 337 -0.59 1.79 -26.87
N GLU A 338 -0.99 2.59 -27.85
CA GLU A 338 -2.17 3.42 -27.80
C GLU A 338 -3.22 2.89 -28.78
N VAL A 339 -4.44 2.69 -28.27
CA VAL A 339 -5.62 2.36 -29.07
C VAL A 339 -6.61 3.52 -28.92
N SER A 340 -6.89 4.21 -30.02
CA SER A 340 -7.78 5.37 -30.06
C SER A 340 -8.96 5.13 -30.98
N ASP A 341 -10.16 5.44 -30.53
CA ASP A 341 -11.39 5.47 -31.31
C ASP A 341 -11.95 6.89 -31.43
N ASN A 342 -12.81 7.12 -32.43
CA ASN A 342 -13.58 8.34 -32.60
C ASN A 342 -15.07 8.17 -32.25
N GLY A 343 -15.35 7.27 -31.29
CA GLY A 343 -16.69 7.04 -30.76
C GLY A 343 -17.20 8.17 -29.85
N PRO A 344 -18.30 7.95 -29.11
CA PRO A 344 -18.96 8.97 -28.30
C PRO A 344 -18.13 9.40 -27.07
N GLY A 345 -17.05 8.70 -26.75
CA GLY A 345 -16.25 8.94 -25.57
C GLY A 345 -16.90 8.44 -24.27
N ILE A 346 -16.23 8.71 -23.14
CA ILE A 346 -16.64 8.25 -21.80
C ILE A 346 -16.83 9.49 -20.91
N PRO A 347 -17.98 9.61 -20.21
CA PRO A 347 -18.22 10.67 -19.24
C PRO A 347 -17.16 10.67 -18.12
N LYS A 348 -16.75 11.86 -17.65
CA LYS A 348 -15.70 12.03 -16.64
C LYS A 348 -15.97 11.22 -15.35
N GLU A 349 -17.21 11.17 -14.91
CA GLU A 349 -17.67 10.43 -13.73
C GLU A 349 -17.46 8.91 -13.82
N ASN A 350 -17.37 8.38 -15.04
CA ASN A 350 -17.17 6.96 -15.31
C ASN A 350 -15.71 6.57 -15.48
N LEU A 351 -14.79 7.52 -15.79
CA LEU A 351 -13.38 7.22 -16.03
C LEU A 351 -12.69 6.48 -14.86
N ILE A 352 -13.08 6.78 -13.62
CA ILE A 352 -12.56 6.10 -12.41
C ILE A 352 -13.20 4.70 -12.25
N LYS A 353 -14.41 4.52 -12.79
CA LYS A 353 -15.21 3.30 -12.57
C LYS A 353 -14.99 2.22 -13.64
N ILE A 354 -14.56 2.60 -14.87
CA ILE A 354 -14.48 1.66 -16.01
C ILE A 354 -13.55 0.47 -15.79
N PHE A 355 -12.59 0.57 -14.87
CA PHE A 355 -11.69 -0.52 -14.49
C PHE A 355 -12.20 -1.35 -13.30
N LYS A 356 -13.33 -0.95 -12.68
CA LYS A 356 -13.95 -1.76 -11.61
C LYS A 356 -14.63 -2.97 -12.23
N PRO A 357 -14.49 -4.16 -11.65
CA PRO A 357 -15.21 -5.34 -12.10
C PRO A 357 -16.72 -5.10 -12.15
N PHE A 358 -17.39 -5.69 -13.13
CA PHE A 358 -18.84 -5.60 -13.37
C PHE A 358 -19.37 -4.21 -13.74
N PHE A 359 -18.53 -3.20 -13.87
CA PHE A 359 -18.96 -1.89 -14.32
C PHE A 359 -19.17 -1.88 -15.85
N SER A 360 -20.38 -1.57 -16.29
CA SER A 360 -20.73 -1.37 -17.70
C SER A 360 -21.66 -0.17 -17.81
N SER A 361 -21.37 0.73 -18.77
CA SER A 361 -22.26 1.81 -19.17
C SER A 361 -23.25 1.40 -20.28
N LYS A 362 -23.09 0.19 -20.79
CA LYS A 362 -23.97 -0.40 -21.81
C LYS A 362 -25.18 -1.01 -21.09
N GLY A 363 -26.40 -0.76 -21.61
CA GLY A 363 -27.65 -1.26 -20.99
C GLY A 363 -27.60 -2.75 -20.63
N TYR A 364 -28.56 -3.18 -19.84
CA TYR A 364 -28.64 -4.54 -19.28
C TYR A 364 -28.32 -5.61 -20.34
N GLY A 365 -27.35 -6.48 -20.07
CA GLY A 365 -27.03 -7.62 -20.92
C GLY A 365 -26.08 -7.33 -22.12
N LYS A 366 -25.68 -6.10 -22.40
CA LYS A 366 -24.80 -5.76 -23.55
C LYS A 366 -23.31 -5.74 -23.24
N GLY A 367 -22.89 -6.10 -22.04
CA GLY A 367 -21.47 -6.21 -21.66
C GLY A 367 -21.33 -6.76 -20.25
N THR A 368 -20.35 -7.65 -20.04
CA THR A 368 -20.09 -8.28 -18.73
C THR A 368 -19.45 -7.31 -17.72
N GLY A 369 -18.92 -6.17 -18.18
CA GLY A 369 -18.16 -5.24 -17.33
C GLY A 369 -16.82 -5.79 -16.82
N LEU A 370 -16.35 -6.92 -17.34
CA LEU A 370 -15.13 -7.58 -16.87
C LEU A 370 -13.90 -7.31 -17.77
N GLY A 371 -14.08 -7.01 -19.06
CA GLY A 371 -12.98 -6.92 -20.03
C GLY A 371 -11.87 -5.93 -19.65
N LEU A 372 -12.22 -4.71 -19.22
CA LEU A 372 -11.22 -3.70 -18.83
C LEU A 372 -10.56 -4.02 -17.47
N SER A 373 -11.28 -4.61 -16.54
CA SER A 373 -10.70 -5.06 -15.25
C SER A 373 -9.74 -6.23 -15.44
N ILE A 374 -10.04 -7.16 -16.35
CA ILE A 374 -9.14 -8.25 -16.76
C ILE A 374 -7.89 -7.67 -17.44
N ALA A 375 -8.08 -6.75 -18.40
CA ALA A 375 -6.96 -6.09 -19.09
C ALA A 375 -6.02 -5.39 -18.10
N LYS A 376 -6.55 -4.68 -17.12
CA LYS A 376 -5.75 -4.02 -16.08
C LYS A 376 -4.99 -5.01 -15.23
N ARG A 377 -5.62 -6.12 -14.82
CA ARG A 377 -4.98 -7.17 -14.03
C ARG A 377 -3.83 -7.83 -14.79
N ILE A 378 -4.07 -8.21 -16.05
CA ILE A 378 -3.05 -8.82 -16.91
C ILE A 378 -1.84 -7.89 -17.03
N LEU A 379 -2.03 -6.61 -17.33
CA LEU A 379 -0.94 -5.66 -17.48
C LEU A 379 -0.16 -5.45 -16.17
N LYS A 380 -0.84 -5.41 -15.03
CA LYS A 380 -0.18 -5.31 -13.71
C LYS A 380 0.71 -6.52 -13.42
N GLU A 381 0.26 -7.72 -13.74
CA GLU A 381 1.05 -8.96 -13.58
C GLU A 381 2.26 -9.00 -14.54
N HIS A 382 2.23 -8.22 -15.64
CA HIS A 382 3.35 -8.03 -16.56
C HIS A 382 4.25 -6.83 -16.18
N GLY A 383 4.05 -6.20 -15.00
CA GLY A 383 4.79 -5.02 -14.56
C GLY A 383 4.40 -3.73 -15.29
N GLY A 384 3.32 -3.77 -16.05
CA GLY A 384 2.79 -2.65 -16.82
C GLY A 384 1.57 -1.97 -16.20
N ASP A 385 0.89 -1.13 -17.00
CA ASP A 385 -0.37 -0.49 -16.60
C ASP A 385 -1.24 -0.15 -17.82
N ILE A 386 -2.51 0.21 -17.55
CA ILE A 386 -3.44 0.75 -18.53
C ILE A 386 -4.04 2.05 -18.02
N THR A 387 -4.02 3.06 -18.85
CA THR A 387 -4.65 4.36 -18.59
C THR A 387 -5.63 4.73 -19.69
N VAL A 388 -6.54 5.65 -19.40
CA VAL A 388 -7.56 6.13 -20.32
C VAL A 388 -7.60 7.65 -20.37
N LYS A 389 -7.73 8.20 -21.58
CA LYS A 389 -8.07 9.60 -21.81
C LYS A 389 -9.31 9.61 -22.74
N SER A 390 -10.37 10.26 -22.30
CA SER A 390 -11.60 10.35 -23.08
C SER A 390 -12.32 11.66 -22.82
N ASN A 391 -12.94 12.18 -23.86
CA ASN A 391 -13.83 13.33 -23.78
C ASN A 391 -15.13 12.96 -24.51
N THR A 392 -16.26 13.26 -23.91
CA THR A 392 -17.58 13.04 -24.51
C THR A 392 -17.66 13.72 -25.87
N GLY A 393 -18.05 12.99 -26.89
CA GLY A 393 -18.16 13.43 -28.29
C GLY A 393 -16.82 13.46 -29.07
N LYS A 394 -15.67 13.13 -28.46
CA LYS A 394 -14.36 13.19 -29.12
C LYS A 394 -13.63 11.85 -29.18
N GLY A 395 -14.24 10.77 -28.65
CA GLY A 395 -13.67 9.44 -28.63
C GLY A 395 -12.85 9.13 -27.38
N THR A 396 -12.17 7.97 -27.41
CA THR A 396 -11.40 7.43 -26.29
C THR A 396 -10.02 7.00 -26.74
N ILE A 397 -9.03 7.18 -25.86
CA ILE A 397 -7.66 6.71 -26.03
C ILE A 397 -7.31 5.84 -24.82
N PHE A 398 -7.12 4.56 -25.03
CA PHE A 398 -6.50 3.67 -24.06
C PHE A 398 -5.00 3.59 -24.33
N THR A 399 -4.22 3.71 -23.27
CA THR A 399 -2.76 3.62 -23.33
C THR A 399 -2.31 2.48 -22.42
N LEU A 400 -1.63 1.51 -23.01
CA LEU A 400 -1.00 0.38 -22.33
C LEU A 400 0.50 0.65 -22.23
N THR A 401 1.10 0.28 -21.11
CA THR A 401 2.55 0.33 -20.91
C THR A 401 3.05 -1.04 -20.46
N LEU A 402 4.21 -1.47 -20.99
CA LEU A 402 4.91 -2.69 -20.61
C LEU A 402 6.39 -2.37 -20.45
N PRO A 403 7.10 -2.91 -19.45
CA PRO A 403 8.53 -2.71 -19.28
C PRO A 403 9.33 -3.31 -20.46
N VAL A 404 10.45 -2.66 -20.81
CA VAL A 404 11.38 -3.12 -21.87
C VAL A 404 12.25 -4.25 -21.37
#